data_65d712c8237349b01bf0773b33978aca
#
_entry.id   65d712c8237349b01bf0773b33978aca
#
_cell.length_a   1.000
_cell.length_b   1.000
_cell.length_c   1.000
_cell.angle_alpha   90.00
_cell.angle_beta   90.00
_cell.angle_gamma   90.00
#
_symmetry.space_group_name_H-M   'P 1'
#
loop_
_entity.id
_entity.type
_entity.pdbx_description
1 polymer ?
#
loop_
_entity_poly.entity_id
_entity_poly.type
_entity_poly.pdbx_seq_one_letter_code
_entity_poly.pdbx_strand_id
1 'polypeptide(L)'
;MLFIVEKIMNLDREWEKFRGGPTVAKQNRMHVTLNHKGDIFLNDNAHRTLGSPAAVSLYYNREKGTIAVEPADARVPENFPVKQKQKSGWIIRANPFCRHFGIKPSATEIFNRPEIDNSGVLLLELRNSVTAKGTSRKPRKSHTPFIAGR
;
A
#
# COMPACT_ATOMS: atom_id res chain seq x y z
N MET A 1 -12.18 -22.49 -33.79
CA MET A 1 -10.73 -22.31 -33.86
C MET A 1 -10.30 -21.29 -34.90
N LEU A 2 -10.76 -21.46 -36.10
CA LEU A 2 -10.31 -20.57 -37.16
C LEU A 2 -10.69 -19.12 -36.92
N PHE A 3 -11.91 -18.88 -36.49
CA PHE A 3 -12.31 -17.49 -36.29
C PHE A 3 -11.63 -16.85 -35.10
N ILE A 4 -11.18 -17.67 -34.14
CA ILE A 4 -10.39 -17.12 -33.03
C ILE A 4 -9.03 -16.66 -33.54
N VAL A 5 -8.44 -17.44 -34.43
CA VAL A 5 -7.17 -17.07 -35.04
C VAL A 5 -7.32 -15.82 -35.88
N GLU A 6 -8.42 -15.72 -36.61
CA GLU A 6 -8.68 -14.53 -37.42
C GLU A 6 -8.82 -13.30 -36.53
N LYS A 7 -9.49 -13.47 -35.40
CA LYS A 7 -9.68 -12.37 -34.49
C LYS A 7 -8.36 -11.89 -33.92
N ILE A 8 -7.48 -12.83 -33.61
CA ILE A 8 -6.16 -12.49 -33.10
C ILE A 8 -5.35 -11.78 -34.18
N MET A 9 -5.49 -12.21 -35.43
CA MET A 9 -4.74 -11.63 -36.53
C MET A 9 -5.16 -10.19 -36.85
N ASN A 10 -6.36 -9.81 -36.44
CA ASN A 10 -6.81 -8.44 -36.66
C ASN A 10 -6.14 -7.45 -35.72
N LEU A 11 -5.51 -7.96 -34.68
CA LEU A 11 -4.79 -7.12 -33.71
C LEU A 11 -3.31 -7.41 -33.86
N ASP A 12 -2.62 -6.54 -34.58
CA ASP A 12 -1.19 -6.74 -34.81
C ASP A 12 -0.38 -6.18 -33.64
N ARG A 13 0.92 -6.03 -33.87
CA ARG A 13 1.84 -5.62 -32.78
C ARG A 13 1.63 -4.21 -32.30
N GLU A 14 0.98 -3.40 -33.08
CA GLU A 14 0.76 -2.02 -32.68
C GLU A 14 -0.31 -1.89 -31.61
N TRP A 15 -1.10 -2.91 -31.42
CA TRP A 15 -2.17 -2.90 -30.42
C TRP A 15 -1.68 -3.46 -29.11
N GLU A 16 -1.88 -2.71 -28.07
CA GLU A 16 -1.51 -3.16 -26.74
C GLU A 16 -2.77 -3.48 -25.96
N LYS A 17 -2.78 -4.66 -25.36
CA LYS A 17 -3.92 -5.05 -24.54
C LYS A 17 -3.87 -4.33 -23.20
N PHE A 18 -4.98 -3.71 -22.83
CA PHE A 18 -5.11 -3.12 -21.50
C PHE A 18 -5.32 -4.25 -20.50
N ARG A 19 -4.42 -4.36 -19.53
CA ARG A 19 -4.47 -5.46 -18.57
C ARG A 19 -4.98 -5.05 -17.21
N GLY A 20 -5.40 -3.80 -17.08
CA GLY A 20 -5.90 -3.31 -15.81
C GLY A 20 -7.27 -3.81 -15.41
N GLY A 21 -8.05 -4.28 -16.40
CA GLY A 21 -9.40 -4.75 -16.13
C GLY A 21 -10.34 -3.63 -15.78
N PRO A 22 -11.56 -3.97 -15.39
CA PRO A 22 -12.54 -2.96 -15.02
C PRO A 22 -12.22 -2.34 -13.68
N THR A 23 -12.76 -1.16 -13.45
CA THR A 23 -12.57 -0.47 -12.17
C THR A 23 -13.22 -1.29 -11.06
N VAL A 24 -12.44 -1.57 -10.02
CA VAL A 24 -12.93 -2.29 -8.86
C VAL A 24 -13.57 -1.29 -7.91
N ALA A 25 -14.74 -1.64 -7.37
CA ALA A 25 -15.43 -0.77 -6.43
C ALA A 25 -14.50 -0.44 -5.25
N LYS A 26 -14.61 0.79 -4.76
CA LYS A 26 -13.70 1.28 -3.75
C LYS A 26 -13.63 0.37 -2.53
N GLN A 27 -14.79 -0.14 -2.09
CA GLN A 27 -14.84 -1.00 -0.92
C GLN A 27 -14.23 -2.37 -1.16
N ASN A 28 -14.01 -2.75 -2.42
CA ASN A 28 -13.44 -4.04 -2.77
C ASN A 28 -11.97 -3.98 -3.11
N ARG A 29 -11.38 -2.79 -3.01
CA ARG A 29 -9.96 -2.63 -3.30
C ARG A 29 -9.15 -2.69 -2.02
N MET A 30 -7.93 -3.20 -2.15
CA MET A 30 -6.99 -3.09 -1.05
C MET A 30 -6.43 -1.68 -1.04
N HIS A 31 -6.48 -1.04 0.09
CA HIS A 31 -5.93 0.29 0.26
C HIS A 31 -4.92 0.24 1.41
N VAL A 32 -3.66 0.49 1.09
CA VAL A 32 -2.57 0.40 2.07
C VAL A 32 -1.75 1.67 1.96
N THR A 33 -1.44 2.27 3.08
CA THR A 33 -0.64 3.49 3.12
C THR A 33 0.44 3.39 4.18
N LEU A 34 1.46 4.22 4.04
CA LEU A 34 2.53 4.38 5.03
C LEU A 34 2.62 5.88 5.31
N ASN A 35 2.37 6.29 6.55
CA ASN A 35 2.39 7.71 6.86
C ASN A 35 3.78 8.15 7.34
N HIS A 36 3.93 9.45 7.58
CA HIS A 36 5.23 10.01 7.95
C HIS A 36 5.70 9.57 9.32
N LYS A 37 4.80 9.04 10.13
CA LYS A 37 5.17 8.51 11.45
C LYS A 37 5.68 7.07 11.39
N GLY A 38 5.59 6.44 10.22
CA GLY A 38 6.00 5.06 10.08
C GLY A 38 4.90 4.06 10.39
N ASP A 39 3.65 4.49 10.38
CA ASP A 39 2.53 3.58 10.59
C ASP A 39 1.99 3.10 9.26
N ILE A 40 1.75 1.80 9.16
CA ILE A 40 1.15 1.20 7.98
C ILE A 40 -0.34 1.04 8.25
N PHE A 41 -1.15 1.59 7.36
CA PHE A 41 -2.60 1.48 7.44
C PHE A 41 -3.10 0.49 6.40
N LEU A 42 -4.01 -0.40 6.84
CA LEU A 42 -4.68 -1.36 5.97
C LEU A 42 -6.18 -1.12 6.05
N ASN A 43 -6.85 -1.03 4.91
CA ASN A 43 -8.30 -0.98 4.97
C ASN A 43 -8.83 -2.38 5.30
N ASP A 44 -10.13 -2.48 5.54
CA ASP A 44 -10.73 -3.75 5.94
C ASP A 44 -10.52 -4.84 4.89
N ASN A 45 -10.60 -4.47 3.62
CA ASN A 45 -10.41 -5.43 2.54
C ASN A 45 -8.97 -5.97 2.54
N ALA A 46 -7.99 -5.09 2.71
CA ALA A 46 -6.59 -5.52 2.74
C ALA A 46 -6.32 -6.44 3.93
N HIS A 47 -6.84 -6.10 5.09
CA HIS A 47 -6.65 -6.91 6.28
C HIS A 47 -7.29 -8.28 6.11
N ARG A 48 -8.50 -8.31 5.59
CA ARG A 48 -9.22 -9.56 5.38
C ARG A 48 -8.52 -10.44 4.33
N THR A 49 -8.06 -9.82 3.23
CA THR A 49 -7.38 -10.56 2.18
C THR A 49 -6.06 -11.13 2.68
N LEU A 50 -5.42 -10.44 3.61
CA LEU A 50 -4.18 -10.91 4.22
C LEU A 50 -4.42 -12.05 5.21
N GLY A 51 -5.67 -12.36 5.52
CA GLY A 51 -6.02 -13.44 6.43
C GLY A 51 -6.40 -12.96 7.81
N SER A 52 -6.73 -11.68 7.95
CA SER A 52 -7.13 -11.08 9.22
C SER A 52 -6.14 -11.36 10.34
N PRO A 53 -4.84 -11.12 10.12
CA PRO A 53 -3.84 -11.46 11.14
C PRO A 53 -3.92 -10.54 12.33
N ALA A 54 -3.60 -11.09 13.51
CA ALA A 54 -3.49 -10.31 14.74
C ALA A 54 -2.11 -9.65 14.85
N ALA A 55 -1.13 -10.17 14.13
CA ALA A 55 0.22 -9.64 14.12
C ALA A 55 0.89 -9.97 12.80
N VAL A 56 1.95 -9.25 12.51
CA VAL A 56 2.71 -9.46 11.27
C VAL A 56 4.20 -9.36 11.55
N SER A 57 4.99 -10.01 10.69
CA SER A 57 6.43 -9.81 10.62
C SER A 57 6.70 -8.89 9.44
N LEU A 58 7.68 -8.03 9.58
CA LEU A 58 8.01 -7.04 8.55
C LEU A 58 9.41 -7.30 8.01
N TYR A 59 9.53 -7.30 6.68
CA TYR A 59 10.80 -7.51 6.00
C TYR A 59 11.00 -6.39 4.98
N TYR A 60 12.25 -6.09 4.67
CA TYR A 60 12.55 -5.05 3.71
C TYR A 60 13.59 -5.53 2.71
N ASN A 61 13.28 -5.35 1.43
CA ASN A 61 14.23 -5.61 0.36
C ASN A 61 14.78 -4.28 -0.13
N ARG A 62 16.03 -3.97 0.22
CA ARG A 62 16.62 -2.67 -0.11
C ARG A 62 16.78 -2.47 -1.61
N GLU A 63 17.13 -3.52 -2.31
CA GLU A 63 17.32 -3.44 -3.75
C GLU A 63 16.05 -3.03 -4.48
N LYS A 64 14.96 -3.63 -4.08
CA LYS A 64 13.67 -3.40 -4.74
C LYS A 64 12.86 -2.30 -4.07
N GLY A 65 13.29 -1.83 -2.91
CA GLY A 65 12.51 -0.86 -2.16
C GLY A 65 11.15 -1.39 -1.79
N THR A 66 11.07 -2.66 -1.40
CA THR A 66 9.79 -3.33 -1.15
C THR A 66 9.71 -3.79 0.30
N ILE A 67 8.58 -3.50 0.92
CA ILE A 67 8.27 -3.96 2.27
C ILE A 67 7.40 -5.20 2.14
N ALA A 68 7.74 -6.26 2.88
CA ALA A 68 6.92 -7.47 2.92
C ALA A 68 6.26 -7.54 4.28
N VAL A 69 4.95 -7.78 4.28
CA VAL A 69 4.14 -7.90 5.50
C VAL A 69 3.60 -9.32 5.54
N GLU A 70 4.09 -10.10 6.49
CA GLU A 70 3.75 -11.51 6.58
C GLU A 70 2.90 -11.75 7.83
N PRO A 71 1.74 -12.41 7.70
CA PRO A 71 0.96 -12.77 8.89
C PRO A 71 1.81 -13.60 9.85
N ALA A 72 1.71 -13.31 11.13
CA ALA A 72 2.59 -13.91 12.11
C ALA A 72 1.86 -14.11 13.43
N ASP A 73 2.54 -14.83 14.34
CA ASP A 73 2.00 -15.16 15.64
C ASP A 73 2.11 -13.94 16.57
N ALA A 74 0.98 -13.52 17.13
CA ALA A 74 0.94 -12.36 18.02
C ALA A 74 1.67 -12.62 19.34
N ARG A 75 1.95 -13.89 19.67
CA ARG A 75 2.62 -14.22 20.91
C ARG A 75 4.14 -14.06 20.83
N VAL A 76 4.67 -13.90 19.62
CA VAL A 76 6.11 -13.69 19.44
C VAL A 76 6.40 -12.19 19.59
N PRO A 77 7.23 -11.78 20.56
CA PRO A 77 7.38 -10.35 20.86
C PRO A 77 7.94 -9.49 19.73
N GLU A 78 8.71 -10.06 18.83
CA GLU A 78 9.30 -9.29 17.74
C GLU A 78 8.33 -9.03 16.60
N ASN A 79 7.14 -9.62 16.64
CA ASN A 79 6.14 -9.38 15.63
C ASN A 79 5.32 -8.12 15.99
N PHE A 80 4.82 -7.44 14.97
CA PHE A 80 4.09 -6.20 15.15
C PHE A 80 2.61 -6.48 15.27
N PRO A 81 1.96 -6.02 16.34
CA PRO A 81 0.50 -6.19 16.46
C PRO A 81 -0.23 -5.40 15.39
N VAL A 82 -1.32 -5.97 14.89
CA VAL A 82 -2.21 -5.30 13.96
C VAL A 82 -3.42 -4.86 14.76
N LYS A 83 -3.59 -3.55 14.90
CA LYS A 83 -4.64 -3.01 15.76
C LYS A 83 -5.73 -2.36 14.94
N GLN A 84 -6.96 -2.56 15.37
CA GLN A 84 -8.10 -1.97 14.68
C GLN A 84 -8.16 -0.48 14.98
N LYS A 85 -8.39 0.31 13.94
CA LYS A 85 -8.63 1.73 14.11
C LYS A 85 -10.06 1.96 14.53
N GLN A 86 -10.30 3.15 15.05
CA GLN A 86 -11.55 3.45 15.72
C GLN A 86 -12.80 3.21 14.87
N LYS A 87 -12.80 3.67 13.63
CA LYS A 87 -13.99 3.53 12.79
C LYS A 87 -13.87 2.38 11.81
N SER A 88 -12.77 2.31 11.13
CA SER A 88 -12.54 1.24 10.17
C SER A 88 -11.07 1.19 9.88
N GLY A 89 -10.62 0.02 9.41
CA GLY A 89 -9.23 -0.13 9.04
C GLY A 89 -8.38 -0.64 10.19
N TRP A 90 -7.14 -0.92 9.86
CA TRP A 90 -6.19 -1.54 10.76
C TRP A 90 -4.86 -0.83 10.65
N ILE A 91 -4.10 -0.81 11.72
CA ILE A 91 -2.86 -0.07 11.76
C ILE A 91 -1.75 -0.94 12.34
N ILE A 92 -0.58 -0.85 11.70
CA ILE A 92 0.64 -1.50 12.17
C ILE A 92 1.61 -0.38 12.50
N ARG A 93 2.03 -0.30 13.76
CA ARG A 93 2.94 0.76 14.18
C ARG A 93 4.36 0.34 13.86
N ALA A 94 4.74 0.56 12.61
CA ALA A 94 5.99 0.07 12.05
C ALA A 94 7.15 1.07 12.17
N ASN A 95 7.02 2.06 13.02
CA ASN A 95 8.04 3.09 13.16
C ASN A 95 9.44 2.50 13.47
N PRO A 96 9.58 1.54 14.40
CA PRO A 96 10.90 0.97 14.65
C PRO A 96 11.51 0.31 13.43
N PHE A 97 10.68 -0.37 12.64
CA PHE A 97 11.10 -1.00 11.41
C PHE A 97 11.57 0.05 10.39
N CYS A 98 10.78 1.10 10.23
CA CYS A 98 11.12 2.17 9.29
C CYS A 98 12.41 2.86 9.69
N ARG A 99 12.59 3.12 10.98
CA ARG A 99 13.80 3.78 11.45
C ARG A 99 15.02 2.91 11.24
N HIS A 100 14.88 1.62 11.44
CA HIS A 100 15.98 0.70 11.27
C HIS A 100 16.49 0.69 9.82
N PHE A 101 15.58 0.72 8.87
CA PHE A 101 15.93 0.64 7.45
C PHE A 101 16.02 2.00 6.77
N GLY A 102 15.85 3.10 7.52
CA GLY A 102 15.96 4.42 6.93
C GLY A 102 14.80 4.77 6.02
N ILE A 103 13.64 4.20 6.24
CA ILE A 103 12.44 4.51 5.47
C ILE A 103 11.78 5.72 6.12
N LYS A 104 11.85 6.87 5.42
CA LYS A 104 11.38 8.13 6.01
C LYS A 104 10.48 8.88 5.02
N PRO A 105 9.20 8.49 4.94
CA PRO A 105 8.31 9.23 4.05
C PRO A 105 8.06 10.63 4.62
N SER A 106 8.08 11.62 3.75
CA SER A 106 7.82 12.99 4.17
C SER A 106 6.33 13.28 4.34
N ALA A 107 5.52 12.46 3.71
CA ALA A 107 4.06 12.56 3.78
C ALA A 107 3.50 11.16 3.63
N THR A 108 2.18 11.02 3.73
CA THR A 108 1.57 9.71 3.58
C THR A 108 1.77 9.19 2.15
N GLU A 109 2.29 7.99 2.04
CA GLU A 109 2.48 7.33 0.75
C GLU A 109 1.39 6.30 0.55
N ILE A 110 0.75 6.34 -0.59
CA ILE A 110 -0.31 5.41 -0.96
C ILE A 110 0.29 4.41 -1.93
N PHE A 111 0.23 3.12 -1.58
CA PHE A 111 0.77 2.09 -2.46
C PHE A 111 -0.20 1.84 -3.61
N ASN A 112 0.29 1.95 -4.84
CA ASN A 112 -0.56 1.84 -6.03
C ASN A 112 -1.11 0.45 -6.23
N ARG A 113 -0.28 -0.55 -6.03
CA ARG A 113 -0.68 -1.93 -6.29
C ARG A 113 -0.17 -2.85 -5.20
N PRO A 114 -0.77 -2.77 -4.02
CA PRO A 114 -0.42 -3.75 -3.01
C PRO A 114 -0.85 -5.12 -3.48
N GLU A 115 0.05 -6.09 -3.37
CA GLU A 115 -0.20 -7.44 -3.83
C GLU A 115 0.07 -8.43 -2.73
N ILE A 116 -0.74 -9.48 -2.68
CA ILE A 116 -0.48 -10.59 -1.77
C ILE A 116 -0.04 -11.76 -2.64
N ASP A 117 1.17 -12.26 -2.36
CA ASP A 117 1.75 -13.32 -3.17
C ASP A 117 1.15 -14.68 -2.81
N ASN A 118 1.63 -15.74 -3.49
CA ASN A 118 1.08 -17.07 -3.31
C ASN A 118 1.29 -17.62 -1.90
N SER A 119 2.25 -17.08 -1.18
CA SER A 119 2.51 -17.52 0.19
C SER A 119 1.75 -16.71 1.22
N GLY A 120 0.94 -15.75 0.80
CA GLY A 120 0.15 -14.96 1.72
C GLY A 120 0.86 -13.74 2.28
N VAL A 121 1.94 -13.30 1.64
CA VAL A 121 2.71 -12.14 2.07
C VAL A 121 2.31 -10.92 1.27
N LEU A 122 2.02 -9.83 1.96
CA LEU A 122 1.67 -8.57 1.32
C LEU A 122 2.94 -7.83 0.92
N LEU A 123 3.03 -7.44 -0.33
CA LEU A 123 4.19 -6.75 -0.87
C LEU A 123 3.84 -5.30 -1.17
N LEU A 124 4.63 -4.38 -0.63
CA LEU A 124 4.40 -2.94 -0.76
C LEU A 124 5.64 -2.31 -1.38
N GLU A 125 5.50 -1.85 -2.62
CA GLU A 125 6.62 -1.28 -3.35
C GLU A 125 6.67 0.23 -3.16
N LEU A 126 7.69 0.71 -2.47
CA LEU A 126 7.83 2.13 -2.22
C LEU A 126 8.01 2.94 -3.50
N ARG A 127 8.67 2.36 -4.49
CA ARG A 127 8.89 3.03 -5.76
C ARG A 127 7.62 3.20 -6.57
N ASN A 128 6.58 2.46 -6.20
CA ASN A 128 5.32 2.47 -6.91
C ASN A 128 4.22 3.04 -6.03
N SER A 129 4.59 3.99 -5.20
CA SER A 129 3.64 4.66 -4.33
C SER A 129 3.42 6.09 -4.80
N VAL A 130 2.35 6.68 -4.32
CA VAL A 130 1.97 8.05 -4.64
C VAL A 130 1.80 8.80 -3.34
N THR A 131 2.39 9.99 -3.27
CA THR A 131 2.22 10.84 -2.10
C THR A 131 0.80 11.37 -2.06
N ALA A 132 0.18 11.30 -0.89
CA ALA A 132 -1.19 11.77 -0.73
C ALA A 132 -1.23 13.29 -0.81
N LYS A 133 -1.79 13.80 -1.89
CA LYS A 133 -1.84 15.24 -2.11
C LYS A 133 -3.05 15.90 -1.47
N GLY A 134 -4.10 15.14 -1.31
CA GLY A 134 -5.33 15.72 -0.82
C GLY A 134 -5.23 16.27 0.58
N THR A 135 -4.23 15.84 1.28
CA THR A 135 -4.03 16.29 2.64
C THR A 135 -3.44 17.67 2.71
N SER A 136 -2.97 18.13 1.60
CA SER A 136 -2.37 19.43 1.65
C SER A 136 -3.47 20.44 1.69
N ARG A 137 -3.95 20.57 2.49
CA ARG A 137 -4.84 21.55 2.61
C ARG A 137 -4.32 22.73 3.08
N LYS A 138 -3.79 22.43 2.91
CA LYS A 138 -3.34 23.05 3.11
C LYS A 138 -2.70 23.68 3.13
N PRO A 139 -2.37 23.86 2.83
CA PRO A 139 -1.51 24.43 2.97
C PRO A 139 -1.56 25.38 3.59
N ARG A 140 -2.00 25.30 4.05
CA ARG A 140 -2.06 25.91 4.66
C ARG A 140 -1.46 26.45 5.05
N LYS A 141 -1.51 26.40 4.88
CA LYS A 141 -0.99 26.76 5.20
C LYS A 141 -0.49 27.32 5.40
N SER A 142 -0.70 27.46 5.32
CA SER A 142 -0.20 27.91 5.39
C SER A 142 -0.08 28.54 5.68
N HIS A 143 -0.34 28.75 5.77
CA HIS A 143 -0.13 29.22 5.98
C HIS A 143 0.29 29.79 6.17
N THR A 144 0.19 29.95 6.07
CA THR A 144 0.72 30.45 6.11
C THR A 144 1.13 31.09 6.20
N PRO A 145 1.12 31.39 6.21
CA PRO A 145 1.52 31.93 6.22
C PRO A 145 1.75 32.57 6.31
N PHE A 146 1.51 32.67 6.37
CA PHE A 146 1.75 33.07 6.45
C PHE A 146 1.98 33.76 6.49
N ILE A 147 1.81 34.05 6.41
CA ILE A 147 2.07 34.52 6.48
C ILE A 147 2.24 35.23 6.57
N ALA A 148 2.03 35.53 6.49
CA ALA A 148 2.30 36.00 6.59
C ALA A 148 2.58 36.54 6.67
N GLY A 149 2.40 36.70 6.70
CA GLY A 149 2.77 36.98 6.86
C GLY A 149 2.92 37.32 6.78
N ARG A 150 2.86 37.59 6.75
CA ARG A 150 3.05 37.61 6.77
C ARG A 150 3.20 37.94 6.90
#